data_f634a47907efa3a78b39df55311ef30e
#
_entry.id   f634a47907efa3a78b39df55311ef30e
#
_cell.length_a   1.000
_cell.length_b   1.000
_cell.length_c   1.000
_cell.angle_alpha   90.00
_cell.angle_beta   90.00
_cell.angle_gamma   90.00
#
_symmetry.space_group_name_H-M   'P 1'
#
loop_
_entity.id
_entity.type
_entity.pdbx_description
1 polymer ?
#
loop_
_entity_poly.entity_id
_entity_poly.type
_entity_poly.pdbx_seq_one_letter_code
_entity_poly.pdbx_strand_id
1 'polypeptide(L)'
;MSNIDENLLTAAKLLEQKRGDLDGHVDLHNHAGEVVDDRHRTALSFVESSLQERDDVDALAFEDTALGRQVAGKFRADAASDALDDGNATRLSHLVGVTESELQADALSLHARLNELIENNQAPAYILGAGNPETGKTNLMLLLIQLRSHAVEDLMVVSNAACELTDERVTSAHDLAVTLLENRDVPKVVFIDESSTHFDARTYRREVATQWTPLAKRFAKIGVDFCGNVIHTGKDAHPELKRLATLAYFKLEQKVVEFYAEWDSEAEMPTDRLFGGPLEDLEAAGVEYSPNDSAPWSWDLEPELFAMDLDWDDLLVELRQRGPAED
;
A
#
# COMPACT_ATOMS: atom_id res chain seq x y z
N MET A 1 13.76 -16.64 8.71
CA MET A 1 12.75 -17.74 8.72
C MET A 1 11.42 -17.04 8.64
N SER A 2 10.76 -17.10 7.47
CA SER A 2 9.47 -16.44 7.25
C SER A 2 8.45 -17.00 8.24
N ASN A 3 7.85 -16.12 9.02
CA ASN A 3 6.63 -16.44 9.76
C ASN A 3 5.52 -16.63 8.73
N ILE A 4 5.41 -17.84 8.19
CA ILE A 4 4.24 -18.23 7.41
C ILE A 4 3.09 -18.21 8.40
N ASP A 5 2.07 -17.41 8.11
CA ASP A 5 0.88 -17.33 8.95
C ASP A 5 0.27 -18.74 9.09
N GLU A 6 0.25 -19.27 10.33
CA GLU A 6 -0.28 -20.59 10.62
C GLU A 6 -1.73 -20.75 10.16
N ASN A 7 -2.50 -19.67 10.10
CA ASN A 7 -3.87 -19.66 9.61
C ASN A 7 -3.94 -19.88 8.10
N LEU A 8 -3.02 -19.29 7.33
CA LEU A 8 -2.89 -19.49 5.88
C LEU A 8 -2.51 -20.95 5.56
N LEU A 9 -1.57 -21.52 6.31
CA LEU A 9 -1.18 -22.93 6.18
C LEU A 9 -2.34 -23.88 6.53
N THR A 10 -3.11 -23.54 7.55
CA THR A 10 -4.28 -24.32 7.96
C THR A 10 -5.37 -24.25 6.89
N ALA A 11 -5.65 -23.07 6.34
CA ALA A 11 -6.62 -22.89 5.26
C ALA A 11 -6.20 -23.63 3.98
N ALA A 12 -4.93 -23.58 3.60
CA ALA A 12 -4.39 -24.30 2.45
C ALA A 12 -4.53 -25.81 2.64
N LYS A 13 -4.20 -26.37 3.81
CA LYS A 13 -4.36 -27.79 4.11
C LYS A 13 -5.83 -28.24 4.08
N LEU A 14 -6.74 -27.42 4.59
CA LEU A 14 -8.17 -27.71 4.54
C LEU A 14 -8.70 -27.71 3.11
N LEU A 15 -8.18 -26.81 2.25
CA LEU A 15 -8.53 -26.79 0.84
C LEU A 15 -8.03 -28.04 0.10
N GLU A 16 -6.75 -28.43 0.33
CA GLU A 16 -6.18 -29.66 -0.24
C GLU A 16 -6.94 -30.91 0.23
N GLN A 17 -7.35 -30.94 1.50
CA GLN A 17 -8.18 -32.03 2.03
C GLN A 17 -9.58 -32.05 1.38
N LYS A 18 -10.21 -30.89 1.18
CA LYS A 18 -11.51 -30.76 0.48
C LYS A 18 -11.42 -31.21 -0.98
N ARG A 19 -10.27 -31.01 -1.63
CA ARG A 19 -10.01 -31.45 -3.02
C ARG A 19 -9.64 -32.93 -3.14
N GLY A 20 -9.43 -33.61 -2.01
CA GLY A 20 -8.99 -35.01 -1.99
C GLY A 20 -7.50 -35.22 -2.30
N ASP A 21 -6.73 -34.14 -2.26
CA ASP A 21 -5.28 -34.16 -2.55
C ASP A 21 -4.44 -34.61 -1.34
N LEU A 22 -5.05 -34.72 -0.15
CA LEU A 22 -4.41 -35.24 1.05
C LEU A 22 -4.98 -36.60 1.44
N ASP A 23 -4.09 -37.57 1.71
CA ASP A 23 -4.46 -38.86 2.26
C ASP A 23 -5.02 -38.72 3.68
N GLY A 24 -6.35 -38.74 3.82
CA GLY A 24 -7.05 -38.71 5.10
C GLY A 24 -8.55 -38.83 4.93
N HIS A 25 -9.15 -39.85 5.55
CA HIS A 25 -10.58 -40.12 5.48
C HIS A 25 -11.41 -39.23 6.42
N VAL A 26 -11.40 -37.92 6.17
CA VAL A 26 -12.37 -37.03 6.83
C VAL A 26 -13.13 -36.31 5.73
N ASP A 27 -14.37 -36.75 5.50
CA ASP A 27 -15.30 -36.06 4.61
C ASP A 27 -15.62 -34.68 5.20
N LEU A 28 -15.04 -33.63 4.61
CA LEU A 28 -15.39 -32.25 4.93
C LEU A 28 -16.68 -31.89 4.22
N HIS A 29 -17.73 -31.70 5.00
CA HIS A 29 -19.02 -31.25 4.49
C HIS A 29 -18.89 -29.85 3.87
N ASN A 30 -19.66 -29.56 2.82
CA ASN A 30 -19.62 -28.31 2.08
C ASN A 30 -19.89 -27.05 2.96
N HIS A 31 -20.70 -27.21 4.02
CA HIS A 31 -20.99 -26.15 4.98
C HIS A 31 -19.88 -25.91 6.03
N ALA A 32 -18.82 -26.73 6.02
CA ALA A 32 -17.70 -26.55 6.93
C ALA A 32 -16.99 -25.21 6.60
N GLY A 33 -16.88 -24.33 7.59
CA GLY A 33 -16.31 -22.99 7.42
C GLY A 33 -17.33 -21.88 7.12
N GLU A 34 -18.53 -22.20 6.66
CA GLU A 34 -19.60 -21.22 6.42
C GLU A 34 -20.51 -21.03 7.64
N VAL A 35 -20.64 -22.05 8.49
CA VAL A 35 -21.52 -22.04 9.65
C VAL A 35 -20.72 -21.89 10.94
N VAL A 36 -20.86 -20.75 11.60
CA VAL A 36 -20.10 -20.41 12.82
C VAL A 36 -20.61 -21.09 14.05
N ASP A 37 -21.93 -21.20 14.19
CA ASP A 37 -22.58 -21.82 15.38
C ASP A 37 -22.42 -23.33 15.38
N ASP A 38 -21.84 -23.88 16.46
CA ASP A 38 -21.55 -25.29 16.60
C ASP A 38 -22.82 -26.19 16.55
N ARG A 39 -23.95 -25.69 17.02
CA ARG A 39 -25.20 -26.44 17.01
C ARG A 39 -25.78 -26.55 15.61
N HIS A 40 -25.74 -25.44 14.87
CA HIS A 40 -26.16 -25.41 13.48
C HIS A 40 -25.26 -26.29 12.61
N ARG A 41 -23.96 -26.24 12.82
CA ARG A 41 -22.95 -27.04 12.12
C ARG A 41 -23.18 -28.54 12.39
N THR A 42 -23.39 -28.92 13.65
CA THR A 42 -23.68 -30.30 14.04
C THR A 42 -25.00 -30.81 13.42
N ALA A 43 -26.06 -29.98 13.42
CA ALA A 43 -27.33 -30.33 12.83
C ALA A 43 -27.24 -30.55 11.31
N LEU A 44 -26.51 -29.65 10.59
CA LEU A 44 -26.30 -29.78 9.15
C LEU A 44 -25.46 -31.00 8.80
N SER A 45 -24.38 -31.27 9.54
CA SER A 45 -23.57 -32.48 9.36
C SER A 45 -24.39 -33.75 9.56
N PHE A 46 -25.26 -33.78 10.57
CA PHE A 46 -26.16 -34.90 10.78
C PHE A 46 -27.14 -35.11 9.61
N VAL A 47 -27.74 -34.01 9.10
CA VAL A 47 -28.66 -34.08 7.96
C VAL A 47 -27.96 -34.60 6.72
N GLU A 48 -26.75 -34.06 6.43
CA GLU A 48 -25.97 -34.46 5.24
C GLU A 48 -25.53 -35.92 5.33
N SER A 49 -24.99 -36.36 6.47
CA SER A 49 -24.63 -37.77 6.68
C SER A 49 -25.83 -38.69 6.55
N SER A 50 -27.00 -38.29 7.09
CA SER A 50 -28.23 -39.07 6.98
C SER A 50 -28.78 -39.16 5.55
N LEU A 51 -28.50 -38.15 4.70
CA LEU A 51 -28.86 -38.21 3.28
C LEU A 51 -27.90 -39.10 2.47
N GLN A 52 -26.60 -39.08 2.82
CA GLN A 52 -25.58 -39.93 2.18
C GLN A 52 -25.76 -41.42 2.48
N GLU A 53 -26.32 -41.78 3.65
CA GLU A 53 -26.62 -43.15 4.04
C GLU A 53 -27.87 -43.74 3.34
N ARG A 54 -28.59 -42.97 2.55
CA ARG A 54 -29.81 -43.40 1.87
C ARG A 54 -29.51 -43.91 0.48
N ASP A 55 -29.68 -45.23 0.26
CA ASP A 55 -29.51 -45.93 -1.02
C ASP A 55 -30.56 -45.55 -2.09
N ASP A 56 -31.64 -44.86 -1.70
CA ASP A 56 -32.80 -44.57 -2.57
C ASP A 56 -32.79 -43.14 -3.16
N VAL A 57 -31.76 -42.33 -2.83
CA VAL A 57 -31.57 -41.00 -3.36
C VAL A 57 -30.23 -41.01 -4.09
N ASP A 58 -30.22 -40.78 -5.42
CA ASP A 58 -28.99 -40.42 -6.12
C ASP A 58 -28.33 -39.32 -5.29
N ALA A 59 -27.07 -39.51 -4.89
CA ALA A 59 -26.35 -38.71 -3.89
C ALA A 59 -26.37 -37.21 -4.20
N LEU A 60 -27.51 -36.58 -3.97
CA LEU A 60 -27.68 -35.14 -3.96
C LEU A 60 -27.11 -34.65 -2.63
N ALA A 61 -26.05 -33.88 -2.68
CA ALA A 61 -25.61 -33.14 -1.51
C ALA A 61 -26.80 -32.35 -0.94
N PHE A 62 -26.90 -32.21 0.37
CA PHE A 62 -27.99 -31.45 0.99
C PHE A 62 -28.19 -30.06 0.35
N GLU A 63 -27.11 -29.42 -0.07
CA GLU A 63 -27.12 -28.12 -0.76
C GLU A 63 -27.85 -28.13 -2.11
N ASP A 64 -27.94 -29.27 -2.78
CA ASP A 64 -28.68 -29.42 -4.03
C ASP A 64 -30.20 -29.50 -3.84
N THR A 65 -30.65 -29.69 -2.61
CA THR A 65 -32.05 -29.63 -2.27
C THR A 65 -32.57 -28.19 -2.18
N ALA A 66 -33.86 -27.96 -2.37
CA ALA A 66 -34.47 -26.64 -2.20
C ALA A 66 -34.28 -26.09 -0.78
N LEU A 67 -34.39 -26.95 0.23
CA LEU A 67 -34.17 -26.59 1.63
C LEU A 67 -32.70 -26.27 1.89
N GLY A 68 -31.78 -27.09 1.37
CA GLY A 68 -30.34 -26.90 1.52
C GLY A 68 -29.87 -25.57 0.94
N ARG A 69 -30.32 -25.22 -0.27
CA ARG A 69 -30.01 -23.90 -0.88
C ARG A 69 -30.53 -22.73 -0.05
N GLN A 70 -31.73 -22.85 0.52
CA GLN A 70 -32.29 -21.79 1.36
C GLN A 70 -31.52 -21.63 2.68
N VAL A 71 -31.14 -22.74 3.31
CA VAL A 71 -30.37 -22.75 4.55
C VAL A 71 -28.95 -22.28 4.33
N ALA A 72 -28.26 -22.78 3.30
CA ALA A 72 -26.92 -22.34 2.93
C ALA A 72 -26.88 -20.82 2.58
N GLY A 73 -27.90 -20.33 1.84
CA GLY A 73 -28.02 -18.92 1.52
C GLY A 73 -28.13 -18.01 2.76
N LYS A 74 -28.89 -18.47 3.78
CA LYS A 74 -28.99 -17.75 5.06
C LYS A 74 -27.64 -17.69 5.79
N PHE A 75 -27.01 -18.86 5.96
CA PHE A 75 -25.73 -18.92 6.68
C PHE A 75 -24.59 -18.15 5.96
N ARG A 76 -24.58 -18.14 4.62
CA ARG A 76 -23.65 -17.31 3.84
C ARG A 76 -23.89 -15.83 4.09
N ALA A 77 -25.14 -15.38 4.17
CA ALA A 77 -25.48 -14.00 4.47
C ALA A 77 -25.05 -13.58 5.88
N ASP A 78 -25.33 -14.44 6.89
CA ASP A 78 -24.91 -14.20 8.27
C ASP A 78 -23.38 -14.18 8.37
N ALA A 79 -22.69 -15.15 7.74
CA ALA A 79 -21.23 -15.23 7.69
C ALA A 79 -20.57 -14.04 6.96
N ALA A 80 -21.23 -13.52 5.92
CA ALA A 80 -20.75 -12.34 5.22
C ALA A 80 -20.87 -11.08 6.09
N SER A 81 -21.99 -10.94 6.81
CA SER A 81 -22.18 -9.80 7.73
C SER A 81 -21.14 -9.82 8.85
N ASP A 82 -20.93 -10.97 9.49
CA ASP A 82 -19.91 -11.12 10.53
C ASP A 82 -18.51 -10.81 9.98
N ALA A 83 -18.21 -11.29 8.77
CA ALA A 83 -16.90 -11.06 8.15
C ALA A 83 -16.68 -9.59 7.75
N LEU A 84 -17.73 -8.85 7.39
CA LEU A 84 -17.68 -7.41 7.15
C LEU A 84 -17.43 -6.65 8.46
N ASP A 85 -18.18 -6.99 9.52
CA ASP A 85 -18.05 -6.36 10.82
C ASP A 85 -16.67 -6.60 11.46
N ASP A 86 -16.10 -7.79 11.23
CA ASP A 86 -14.77 -8.19 11.72
C ASP A 86 -13.62 -7.76 10.81
N GLY A 87 -13.90 -7.18 9.63
CA GLY A 87 -12.89 -6.86 8.62
C GLY A 87 -12.16 -8.10 8.04
N ASN A 88 -12.79 -9.27 8.07
CA ASN A 88 -12.19 -10.54 7.66
C ASN A 88 -12.25 -10.75 6.13
N ALA A 89 -11.28 -10.16 5.41
CA ALA A 89 -11.19 -10.21 3.97
C ALA A 89 -11.07 -11.65 3.41
N THR A 90 -10.37 -12.55 4.11
CA THR A 90 -10.20 -13.95 3.69
C THR A 90 -11.54 -14.69 3.68
N ARG A 91 -12.37 -14.45 4.69
CA ARG A 91 -13.70 -15.06 4.78
C ARG A 91 -14.67 -14.49 3.74
N LEU A 92 -14.59 -13.17 3.50
CA LEU A 92 -15.38 -12.52 2.46
C LEU A 92 -15.04 -13.08 1.07
N SER A 93 -13.77 -13.22 0.73
CA SER A 93 -13.36 -13.78 -0.56
C SER A 93 -13.82 -15.22 -0.77
N HIS A 94 -13.78 -16.06 0.27
CA HIS A 94 -14.31 -17.41 0.21
C HIS A 94 -15.84 -17.43 -0.05
N LEU A 95 -16.59 -16.56 0.62
CA LEU A 95 -18.05 -16.45 0.46
C LEU A 95 -18.49 -15.93 -0.90
N VAL A 96 -17.69 -15.07 -1.54
CA VAL A 96 -17.96 -14.54 -2.89
C VAL A 96 -17.57 -15.54 -3.98
N GLY A 97 -16.91 -16.65 -3.62
CA GLY A 97 -16.44 -17.66 -4.56
C GLY A 97 -15.22 -17.24 -5.36
N VAL A 98 -14.50 -16.21 -4.91
CA VAL A 98 -13.22 -15.83 -5.49
C VAL A 98 -12.21 -16.89 -5.06
N THR A 99 -11.74 -17.68 -6.00
CA THR A 99 -10.73 -18.71 -5.74
C THR A 99 -9.40 -18.06 -5.41
N GLU A 100 -8.59 -18.69 -4.54
CA GLU A 100 -7.24 -18.20 -4.17
C GLU A 100 -6.30 -18.01 -5.38
N SER A 101 -6.60 -18.63 -6.52
CA SER A 101 -5.90 -18.39 -7.78
C SER A 101 -6.27 -17.06 -8.45
N GLU A 102 -7.40 -16.44 -8.08
CA GLU A 102 -7.86 -15.15 -8.62
C GLU A 102 -7.69 -14.01 -7.60
N LEU A 103 -7.77 -14.30 -6.31
CA LEU A 103 -7.23 -13.45 -5.26
C LEU A 103 -5.83 -13.99 -4.97
N GLN A 104 -4.84 -13.39 -5.54
CA GLN A 104 -3.53 -13.55 -4.97
C GLN A 104 -3.65 -13.06 -3.52
N ALA A 105 -3.64 -14.00 -2.57
CA ALA A 105 -3.61 -13.69 -1.13
C ALA A 105 -2.49 -12.68 -0.83
N ASP A 106 -1.46 -12.68 -1.67
CA ASP A 106 -0.38 -11.71 -1.73
C ASP A 106 -0.86 -10.28 -2.05
N ALA A 107 -1.91 -10.07 -2.85
CA ALA A 107 -2.37 -8.72 -3.18
C ALA A 107 -3.12 -8.05 -2.02
N LEU A 108 -3.95 -8.80 -1.29
CA LEU A 108 -4.62 -8.29 -0.08
C LEU A 108 -3.64 -8.16 1.09
N SER A 109 -2.72 -9.13 1.25
CA SER A 109 -1.66 -9.05 2.24
C SER A 109 -0.66 -7.95 1.91
N LEU A 110 -0.41 -7.66 0.63
CA LEU A 110 0.45 -6.58 0.18
C LEU A 110 -0.09 -5.21 0.62
N HIS A 111 -1.38 -4.93 0.34
CA HIS A 111 -2.00 -3.67 0.77
C HIS A 111 -1.91 -3.47 2.29
N ALA A 112 -2.31 -4.49 3.07
CA ALA A 112 -2.23 -4.44 4.52
C ALA A 112 -0.78 -4.25 5.01
N ARG A 113 0.18 -4.99 4.46
CA ARG A 113 1.60 -4.87 4.83
C ARG A 113 2.22 -3.54 4.41
N LEU A 114 1.85 -2.99 3.25
CA LEU A 114 2.31 -1.67 2.83
C LEU A 114 1.75 -0.57 3.75
N ASN A 115 0.47 -0.64 4.10
CA ASN A 115 -0.10 0.27 5.09
C ASN A 115 0.59 0.12 6.46
N GLU A 116 0.81 -1.09 6.93
CA GLU A 116 1.53 -1.37 8.18
C GLU A 116 2.97 -0.79 8.16
N LEU A 117 3.69 -0.93 7.04
CA LEU A 117 5.03 -0.35 6.88
C LEU A 117 5.00 1.18 6.91
N ILE A 118 3.94 1.81 6.42
CA ILE A 118 3.77 3.27 6.48
C ILE A 118 3.38 3.71 7.90
N GLU A 119 2.43 3.03 8.55
CA GLU A 119 1.87 3.38 9.86
C GLU A 119 2.84 3.14 11.03
N ASN A 120 3.62 2.07 10.96
CA ASN A 120 4.55 1.71 12.05
C ASN A 120 5.82 2.57 12.08
N ASN A 121 5.98 3.53 11.15
CA ASN A 121 7.05 4.50 11.22
C ASN A 121 6.79 5.55 12.31
N GLN A 122 7.74 5.75 13.21
CA GLN A 122 7.69 6.83 14.22
C GLN A 122 7.86 8.24 13.61
N ALA A 123 8.26 8.32 12.36
CA ALA A 123 8.36 9.50 11.50
C ALA A 123 7.56 9.20 10.22
N PRO A 124 7.25 10.21 9.38
CA PRO A 124 6.60 9.91 8.11
C PRO A 124 7.44 8.91 7.34
N ALA A 125 6.77 7.97 6.68
CA ALA A 125 7.44 7.04 5.81
C ALA A 125 8.08 7.80 4.62
N TYR A 126 9.27 7.40 4.23
CA TYR A 126 9.92 7.89 3.01
C TYR A 126 9.99 6.76 2.00
N ILE A 127 9.25 6.91 0.91
CA ILE A 127 9.16 5.90 -0.15
C ILE A 127 10.03 6.35 -1.32
N LEU A 128 11.06 5.57 -1.63
CA LEU A 128 11.94 5.84 -2.76
C LEU A 128 11.71 4.82 -3.89
N GLY A 129 11.12 5.29 -4.99
CA GLY A 129 10.83 4.46 -6.16
C GLY A 129 11.89 4.57 -7.24
N ALA A 130 12.39 3.43 -7.73
CA ALA A 130 13.36 3.37 -8.81
C ALA A 130 12.97 2.35 -9.89
N GLY A 131 13.68 2.36 -11.00
CA GLY A 131 13.53 1.40 -12.09
C GLY A 131 13.89 2.02 -13.44
N ASN A 132 13.98 1.20 -14.45
CA ASN A 132 14.29 1.62 -15.80
C ASN A 132 13.23 2.59 -16.37
N PRO A 133 13.54 3.38 -17.40
CA PRO A 133 12.55 4.16 -18.12
C PRO A 133 11.36 3.31 -18.57
N GLU A 134 10.16 3.89 -18.60
CA GLU A 134 8.92 3.26 -19.09
C GLU A 134 8.43 2.01 -18.31
N THR A 135 9.01 1.70 -17.16
CA THR A 135 8.55 0.58 -16.32
C THR A 135 7.34 0.91 -15.43
N GLY A 136 6.85 2.17 -15.43
CA GLY A 136 5.69 2.58 -14.65
C GLY A 136 6.01 2.93 -13.19
N LYS A 137 7.16 3.53 -12.91
CA LYS A 137 7.57 3.98 -11.56
C LYS A 137 6.58 4.97 -10.96
N THR A 138 6.29 6.03 -11.71
CA THR A 138 5.32 7.07 -11.31
C THR A 138 3.94 6.47 -11.09
N ASN A 139 3.50 5.57 -11.98
CA ASN A 139 2.21 4.88 -11.84
C ASN A 139 2.12 4.06 -10.55
N LEU A 140 3.20 3.35 -10.17
CA LEU A 140 3.23 2.62 -8.91
C LEU A 140 3.18 3.57 -7.70
N MET A 141 3.87 4.70 -7.74
CA MET A 141 3.76 5.68 -6.65
C MET A 141 2.33 6.22 -6.53
N LEU A 142 1.67 6.51 -7.65
CA LEU A 142 0.26 6.92 -7.66
C LEU A 142 -0.67 5.82 -7.11
N LEU A 143 -0.39 4.55 -7.41
CA LEU A 143 -1.10 3.43 -6.81
C LEU A 143 -0.93 3.39 -5.28
N LEU A 144 0.29 3.59 -4.77
CA LEU A 144 0.54 3.64 -3.32
C LEU A 144 -0.19 4.83 -2.66
N ILE A 145 -0.21 5.99 -3.31
CA ILE A 145 -0.99 7.16 -2.86
C ILE A 145 -2.48 6.84 -2.82
N GLN A 146 -3.02 6.25 -3.88
CA GLN A 146 -4.42 5.85 -3.98
C GLN A 146 -4.80 4.83 -2.89
N LEU A 147 -3.96 3.83 -2.64
CA LEU A 147 -4.16 2.85 -1.56
C LEU A 147 -4.15 3.54 -0.19
N ARG A 148 -3.25 4.51 0.01
CA ARG A 148 -3.18 5.24 1.29
C ARG A 148 -4.37 6.18 1.49
N SER A 149 -4.89 6.80 0.45
CA SER A 149 -6.08 7.65 0.51
C SER A 149 -7.36 6.87 0.89
N HIS A 150 -7.38 5.55 0.71
CA HIS A 150 -8.47 4.71 1.22
C HIS A 150 -8.33 4.39 2.72
N ALA A 151 -7.13 4.48 3.27
CA ALA A 151 -6.85 4.18 4.67
C ALA A 151 -6.85 5.43 5.57
N VAL A 152 -6.58 6.60 5.00
CA VAL A 152 -6.50 7.88 5.72
C VAL A 152 -7.57 8.81 5.19
N GLU A 153 -8.51 9.21 6.07
CA GLU A 153 -9.58 10.15 5.73
C GLU A 153 -9.01 11.54 5.46
N ASP A 154 -9.54 12.23 4.46
CA ASP A 154 -9.13 13.59 4.06
C ASP A 154 -7.62 13.73 3.76
N LEU A 155 -6.99 12.69 3.22
CA LEU A 155 -5.58 12.71 2.86
C LEU A 155 -5.34 13.65 1.67
N MET A 156 -4.63 14.74 1.91
CA MET A 156 -4.26 15.74 0.90
C MET A 156 -3.00 15.31 0.14
N VAL A 157 -2.99 15.43 -1.17
CA VAL A 157 -1.82 15.12 -2.01
C VAL A 157 -1.16 16.39 -2.53
N VAL A 158 0.07 16.61 -2.11
CA VAL A 158 0.93 17.73 -2.54
C VAL A 158 2.02 17.20 -3.45
N SER A 159 2.07 17.65 -4.71
CA SER A 159 2.99 17.08 -5.71
C SER A 159 3.45 18.12 -6.73
N ASN A 160 4.61 17.89 -7.33
CA ASN A 160 5.05 18.60 -8.52
C ASN A 160 4.50 17.99 -9.82
N ALA A 161 3.98 16.77 -9.76
CA ALA A 161 3.39 16.08 -10.91
C ALA A 161 1.95 16.54 -11.18
N ALA A 162 1.60 16.68 -12.45
CA ALA A 162 0.23 16.93 -12.87
C ALA A 162 -0.53 15.60 -12.99
N CYS A 163 -1.31 15.26 -11.96
CA CYS A 163 -2.17 14.08 -11.96
C CYS A 163 -3.51 14.37 -11.26
N GLU A 164 -4.47 13.51 -11.50
CA GLU A 164 -5.82 13.61 -10.93
C GLU A 164 -5.83 13.59 -9.38
N LEU A 165 -4.87 12.92 -8.76
CA LEU A 165 -4.76 12.85 -7.29
C LEU A 165 -4.12 14.10 -6.66
N THR A 166 -3.52 15.00 -7.44
CA THR A 166 -2.83 16.16 -6.89
C THR A 166 -3.84 17.23 -6.47
N ASP A 167 -4.01 17.44 -5.17
CA ASP A 167 -4.85 18.51 -4.62
C ASP A 167 -4.14 19.86 -4.72
N GLU A 168 -2.84 19.90 -4.36
CA GLU A 168 -2.01 21.09 -4.45
C GLU A 168 -0.74 20.81 -5.25
N ARG A 169 -0.60 21.53 -6.36
CA ARG A 169 0.60 21.44 -7.19
C ARG A 169 1.64 22.44 -6.74
N VAL A 170 2.82 21.95 -6.38
CA VAL A 170 3.96 22.74 -5.95
C VAL A 170 5.12 22.56 -6.93
N THR A 171 5.81 23.62 -7.26
CA THR A 171 6.90 23.60 -8.25
C THR A 171 8.24 24.04 -7.69
N SER A 172 8.28 24.29 -6.38
CA SER A 172 9.51 24.74 -5.72
C SER A 172 9.57 24.31 -4.24
N ALA A 173 10.75 24.38 -3.67
CA ALA A 173 10.98 24.10 -2.26
C ALA A 173 10.27 25.12 -1.35
N HIS A 174 10.18 26.38 -1.78
CA HIS A 174 9.46 27.44 -1.08
C HIS A 174 7.95 27.17 -1.10
N ASP A 175 7.36 26.90 -2.29
CA ASP A 175 5.94 26.60 -2.44
C ASP A 175 5.54 25.40 -1.58
N LEU A 176 6.37 24.35 -1.60
CA LEU A 176 6.15 23.17 -0.75
C LEU A 176 6.12 23.56 0.73
N ALA A 177 7.10 24.33 1.20
CA ALA A 177 7.17 24.72 2.61
C ALA A 177 5.93 25.54 3.03
N VAL A 178 5.50 26.49 2.20
CA VAL A 178 4.29 27.31 2.46
C VAL A 178 3.05 26.42 2.49
N THR A 179 2.83 25.60 1.46
CA THR A 179 1.66 24.70 1.36
C THR A 179 1.56 23.74 2.55
N LEU A 180 2.68 23.15 2.96
CA LEU A 180 2.70 22.25 4.11
C LEU A 180 2.36 22.94 5.44
N LEU A 181 2.84 24.17 5.64
CA LEU A 181 2.57 24.92 6.86
C LEU A 181 1.13 25.48 6.91
N GLU A 182 0.58 25.88 5.78
CA GLU A 182 -0.82 26.32 5.67
C GLU A 182 -1.80 25.20 6.03
N ASN A 183 -1.46 23.98 5.70
CA ASN A 183 -2.30 22.81 5.88
C ASN A 183 -1.79 21.86 6.99
N ARG A 184 -1.02 22.36 7.98
CA ARG A 184 -0.31 21.51 8.95
C ARG A 184 -1.19 20.54 9.74
N ASP A 185 -2.47 20.86 9.90
CA ASP A 185 -3.42 20.05 10.66
C ASP A 185 -4.15 18.99 9.81
N VAL A 186 -3.88 18.95 8.50
CA VAL A 186 -4.44 17.97 7.56
C VAL A 186 -3.41 16.88 7.28
N PRO A 187 -3.78 15.59 7.31
CA PRO A 187 -2.87 14.52 6.88
C PRO A 187 -2.56 14.68 5.39
N LYS A 188 -1.29 14.54 5.02
CA LYS A 188 -0.89 14.77 3.62
C LYS A 188 0.24 13.90 3.16
N VAL A 189 0.23 13.63 1.86
CA VAL A 189 1.33 13.00 1.13
C VAL A 189 2.10 14.07 0.37
N VAL A 190 3.43 14.00 0.43
CA VAL A 190 4.31 14.77 -0.44
C VAL A 190 4.84 13.83 -1.51
N PHE A 191 4.58 14.12 -2.78
CA PHE A 191 5.09 13.32 -3.88
C PHE A 191 5.88 14.19 -4.86
N ILE A 192 7.18 13.88 -5.01
CA ILE A 192 8.08 14.56 -5.96
C ILE A 192 8.48 13.57 -7.06
N ASP A 193 7.97 13.81 -8.26
CA ASP A 193 8.35 13.06 -9.46
C ASP A 193 9.64 13.64 -10.06
N GLU A 194 10.28 12.88 -10.95
CA GLU A 194 11.56 13.24 -11.60
C GLU A 194 12.66 13.63 -10.60
N SER A 195 12.67 13.02 -9.42
CA SER A 195 13.64 13.33 -8.36
C SER A 195 15.08 13.03 -8.77
N SER A 196 15.35 12.20 -9.76
CA SER A 196 16.68 12.02 -10.34
C SER A 196 17.23 13.28 -11.00
N THR A 197 16.35 14.13 -11.51
CA THR A 197 16.73 15.43 -12.11
C THR A 197 16.83 16.50 -11.04
N HIS A 198 15.85 16.58 -10.16
CA HIS A 198 15.72 17.66 -9.18
C HIS A 198 16.60 17.49 -7.94
N PHE A 199 16.94 16.25 -7.59
CA PHE A 199 17.78 15.89 -6.44
C PHE A 199 19.08 15.20 -6.87
N ASP A 200 19.60 15.56 -8.07
CA ASP A 200 20.89 15.04 -8.53
C ASP A 200 22.03 15.49 -7.60
N ALA A 201 22.74 14.52 -7.04
CA ALA A 201 23.77 14.77 -6.05
C ALA A 201 24.99 15.57 -6.58
N ARG A 202 25.17 15.65 -7.90
CA ARG A 202 26.26 16.40 -8.53
C ARG A 202 25.89 17.85 -8.72
N THR A 203 24.61 18.12 -8.99
CA THR A 203 24.08 19.44 -9.32
C THR A 203 23.55 20.16 -8.08
N TYR A 204 22.74 19.47 -7.26
CA TYR A 204 21.94 20.07 -6.18
C TYR A 204 22.34 19.59 -4.79
N ARG A 205 23.60 19.20 -4.59
CA ARG A 205 24.07 18.68 -3.30
C ARG A 205 23.86 19.64 -2.14
N ARG A 206 24.08 20.92 -2.37
CA ARG A 206 23.94 21.95 -1.35
C ARG A 206 22.48 22.21 -1.04
N GLU A 207 21.67 22.35 -2.07
CA GLU A 207 20.25 22.68 -2.00
C GLU A 207 19.48 21.57 -1.24
N VAL A 208 19.73 20.31 -1.57
CA VAL A 208 19.15 19.18 -0.85
C VAL A 208 19.57 19.19 0.62
N ALA A 209 20.82 19.44 0.92
CA ALA A 209 21.31 19.46 2.30
C ALA A 209 20.77 20.65 3.11
N THR A 210 20.59 21.82 2.49
CA THR A 210 20.23 23.06 3.18
C THR A 210 18.75 23.40 3.12
N GLN A 211 18.02 22.97 2.10
CA GLN A 211 16.60 23.27 1.92
C GLN A 211 15.71 22.03 2.22
N TRP A 212 15.98 20.91 1.52
CA TRP A 212 15.17 19.70 1.69
C TRP A 212 15.31 19.04 3.06
N THR A 213 16.54 18.77 3.48
CA THR A 213 16.79 18.05 4.73
C THR A 213 16.19 18.72 5.97
N PRO A 214 16.31 20.05 6.17
CA PRO A 214 15.65 20.74 7.27
C PRO A 214 14.13 20.68 7.21
N LEU A 215 13.53 20.78 6.03
CA LEU A 215 12.09 20.67 5.81
C LEU A 215 11.63 19.23 6.08
N ALA A 216 12.28 18.23 5.50
CA ALA A 216 11.96 16.82 5.65
C ALA A 216 11.99 16.35 7.11
N LYS A 217 12.92 16.81 7.92
CA LYS A 217 12.98 16.55 9.38
C LYS A 217 11.77 17.09 10.16
N ARG A 218 10.98 17.95 9.56
CA ARG A 218 9.79 18.54 10.18
C ARG A 218 8.49 17.92 9.71
N PHE A 219 8.51 17.08 8.69
CA PHE A 219 7.34 16.48 8.06
C PHE A 219 6.37 15.86 9.08
N ALA A 220 6.87 15.08 10.04
CA ALA A 220 6.03 14.51 11.10
C ALA A 220 5.25 15.55 11.91
N LYS A 221 5.84 16.72 12.12
CA LYS A 221 5.25 17.79 12.95
C LYS A 221 4.24 18.65 12.20
N ILE A 222 4.22 18.56 10.88
CA ILE A 222 3.35 19.34 9.99
C ILE A 222 2.38 18.44 9.21
N GLY A 223 2.09 17.25 9.73
CA GLY A 223 1.03 16.38 9.23
C GLY A 223 1.36 15.61 7.95
N VAL A 224 2.64 15.45 7.58
CA VAL A 224 3.00 14.58 6.45
C VAL A 224 2.92 13.13 6.89
N ASP A 225 2.09 12.34 6.23
CA ASP A 225 1.88 10.90 6.43
C ASP A 225 3.01 10.11 5.78
N PHE A 226 3.26 10.35 4.50
CA PHE A 226 4.47 9.86 3.84
C PHE A 226 4.99 10.81 2.77
N CYS A 227 6.27 10.63 2.41
CA CYS A 227 6.92 11.35 1.33
C CYS A 227 7.40 10.34 0.27
N GLY A 228 6.97 10.49 -0.98
CA GLY A 228 7.35 9.67 -2.11
C GLY A 228 8.27 10.42 -3.08
N ASN A 229 9.38 9.77 -3.47
CA ASN A 229 10.28 10.28 -4.50
C ASN A 229 10.47 9.22 -5.58
N VAL A 230 10.45 9.62 -6.85
CA VAL A 230 10.70 8.73 -7.98
C VAL A 230 11.99 9.12 -8.68
N ILE A 231 12.86 8.13 -8.87
CA ILE A 231 14.18 8.27 -9.49
C ILE A 231 14.36 7.25 -10.64
N HIS A 232 15.36 7.47 -11.49
CA HIS A 232 15.69 6.47 -12.51
C HIS A 232 16.55 5.34 -11.94
N THR A 233 17.69 5.67 -11.36
CA THR A 233 18.61 4.70 -10.78
C THR A 233 19.18 5.21 -9.45
N GLY A 234 19.68 4.30 -8.62
CA GLY A 234 20.34 4.70 -7.39
C GLY A 234 21.64 5.50 -7.58
N LYS A 235 22.22 5.53 -8.79
CA LYS A 235 23.39 6.35 -9.10
C LYS A 235 23.08 7.84 -9.11
N ASP A 236 21.85 8.18 -9.52
CA ASP A 236 21.42 9.56 -9.71
C ASP A 236 20.74 10.13 -8.46
N ALA A 237 20.37 9.25 -7.51
CA ALA A 237 19.73 9.68 -6.27
C ALA A 237 20.71 10.33 -5.31
N HIS A 238 20.30 11.45 -4.73
CA HIS A 238 21.05 12.06 -3.64
C HIS A 238 21.15 11.09 -2.45
N PRO A 239 22.33 10.93 -1.80
CA PRO A 239 22.51 10.05 -0.65
C PRO A 239 21.51 10.30 0.49
N GLU A 240 21.07 11.54 0.65
CA GLU A 240 20.07 11.89 1.66
C GLU A 240 18.70 11.28 1.41
N LEU A 241 18.22 11.19 0.16
CA LEU A 241 16.97 10.49 -0.16
C LEU A 241 17.04 9.01 0.19
N LYS A 242 18.16 8.37 -0.12
CA LYS A 242 18.39 6.97 0.25
C LYS A 242 18.42 6.78 1.77
N ARG A 243 19.14 7.66 2.47
CA ARG A 243 19.25 7.62 3.94
C ARG A 243 17.90 7.82 4.66
N LEU A 244 17.01 8.60 4.07
CA LEU A 244 15.67 8.83 4.60
C LEU A 244 14.71 7.69 4.24
N ALA A 245 14.97 6.94 3.18
CA ALA A 245 14.07 5.90 2.71
C ALA A 245 13.81 4.85 3.79
N THR A 246 12.55 4.64 4.13
CA THR A 246 12.05 3.62 5.05
C THR A 246 11.33 2.50 4.30
N LEU A 247 11.05 2.74 3.03
CA LEU A 247 10.53 1.79 2.07
C LEU A 247 11.07 2.15 0.69
N ALA A 248 11.55 1.18 -0.04
CA ALA A 248 11.96 1.38 -1.42
C ALA A 248 11.30 0.37 -2.35
N TYR A 249 11.13 0.74 -3.60
CA TYR A 249 10.76 -0.22 -4.63
C TYR A 249 11.63 -0.06 -5.88
N PHE A 250 11.82 -1.17 -6.59
CA PHE A 250 12.49 -1.20 -7.88
C PHE A 250 11.58 -1.83 -8.93
N LYS A 251 11.16 -1.04 -9.92
CA LYS A 251 10.36 -1.50 -11.06
C LYS A 251 11.24 -2.21 -12.06
N LEU A 252 11.06 -3.53 -12.16
CA LEU A 252 11.74 -4.36 -13.14
C LEU A 252 11.11 -4.22 -14.51
N GLU A 253 9.78 -4.34 -14.56
CA GLU A 253 8.93 -4.25 -15.75
C GLU A 253 7.61 -3.53 -15.40
N GLN A 254 6.76 -3.29 -16.39
CA GLN A 254 5.50 -2.57 -16.18
C GLN A 254 4.61 -3.21 -15.11
N LYS A 255 4.56 -4.54 -15.05
CA LYS A 255 3.75 -5.31 -14.10
C LYS A 255 4.56 -5.98 -12.99
N VAL A 256 5.86 -5.74 -12.92
CA VAL A 256 6.76 -6.42 -11.97
C VAL A 256 7.52 -5.43 -11.13
N VAL A 257 7.46 -5.60 -9.80
CA VAL A 257 8.16 -4.75 -8.84
C VAL A 257 8.77 -5.59 -7.71
N GLU A 258 9.88 -5.15 -7.20
CA GLU A 258 10.46 -5.60 -5.95
C GLU A 258 10.40 -4.50 -4.90
N PHE A 259 10.06 -4.85 -3.66
CA PHE A 259 10.07 -3.95 -2.52
C PHE A 259 11.20 -4.27 -1.56
N TYR A 260 11.70 -3.25 -0.87
CA TYR A 260 12.86 -3.32 0.00
C TYR A 260 12.68 -2.44 1.23
N ALA A 261 13.22 -2.89 2.37
CA ALA A 261 13.14 -2.14 3.63
C ALA A 261 14.18 -1.03 3.74
N GLU A 262 15.32 -1.16 3.05
CA GLU A 262 16.46 -0.26 3.22
C GLU A 262 17.11 0.11 1.89
N TRP A 263 17.74 1.29 1.88
CA TRP A 263 18.63 1.71 0.80
C TRP A 263 19.89 2.37 1.37
N ASP A 264 21.00 1.68 1.33
CA ASP A 264 22.28 2.27 1.74
C ASP A 264 22.61 3.48 0.87
N SER A 265 23.10 4.56 1.50
CA SER A 265 23.38 5.84 0.86
C SER A 265 24.37 5.74 -0.31
N GLU A 266 25.31 4.78 -0.26
CA GLU A 266 26.33 4.58 -1.28
C GLU A 266 25.94 3.48 -2.28
N ALA A 267 24.89 2.69 -2.00
CA ALA A 267 24.48 1.58 -2.86
C ALA A 267 23.73 2.05 -4.10
N GLU A 268 23.92 1.36 -5.23
CA GLU A 268 23.15 1.58 -6.45
C GLU A 268 21.76 0.94 -6.40
N MET A 269 21.62 -0.13 -5.63
CA MET A 269 20.36 -0.89 -5.48
C MET A 269 19.95 -0.93 -4.00
N PRO A 270 18.65 -0.93 -3.73
CA PRO A 270 18.15 -1.13 -2.37
C PRO A 270 18.45 -2.53 -1.86
N THR A 271 18.39 -2.69 -0.54
CA THR A 271 18.70 -3.93 0.17
C THR A 271 17.56 -4.33 1.10
N ASP A 272 17.65 -5.56 1.62
CA ASP A 272 16.63 -6.15 2.50
C ASP A 272 15.27 -6.29 1.79
N ARG A 273 15.24 -7.24 0.82
CA ARG A 273 14.05 -7.50 0.00
C ARG A 273 12.86 -7.95 0.84
N LEU A 274 11.74 -7.31 0.64
CA LEU A 274 10.46 -7.65 1.24
C LEU A 274 9.68 -8.66 0.37
N PHE A 275 8.62 -9.22 0.92
CA PHE A 275 7.67 -10.12 0.24
C PHE A 275 8.24 -11.40 -0.38
N GLY A 276 9.50 -11.76 -0.05
CA GLY A 276 10.13 -12.99 -0.51
C GLY A 276 10.53 -13.04 -1.99
N GLY A 277 10.18 -12.03 -2.78
CA GLY A 277 10.50 -11.97 -4.21
C GLY A 277 9.82 -10.82 -4.94
N PRO A 278 9.90 -10.78 -6.28
CA PRO A 278 9.16 -9.81 -7.08
C PRO A 278 7.65 -10.06 -6.98
N LEU A 279 6.90 -8.98 -7.01
CA LEU A 279 5.45 -9.01 -7.17
C LEU A 279 5.14 -8.85 -8.66
N GLU A 280 4.32 -9.74 -9.18
CA GLU A 280 3.96 -9.81 -10.59
C GLU A 280 2.48 -9.41 -10.78
N ASP A 281 2.07 -9.24 -12.02
CA ASP A 281 0.69 -8.93 -12.42
C ASP A 281 0.07 -7.68 -11.77
N LEU A 282 0.91 -6.69 -11.41
CA LEU A 282 0.42 -5.42 -10.87
C LEU A 282 -0.48 -4.71 -11.87
N GLU A 283 -1.66 -4.32 -11.39
CA GLU A 283 -2.55 -3.43 -12.14
C GLU A 283 -2.03 -1.98 -12.07
N ALA A 284 -2.32 -1.23 -13.13
CA ALA A 284 -2.01 0.20 -13.14
C ALA A 284 -2.91 0.96 -12.16
N ALA A 285 -2.41 2.05 -11.60
CA ALA A 285 -3.26 2.99 -10.87
C ALA A 285 -4.39 3.46 -11.80
N GLY A 286 -5.63 3.42 -11.29
CA GLY A 286 -6.80 3.89 -12.02
C GLY A 286 -6.92 5.42 -12.04
N VAL A 287 -5.81 6.12 -12.30
CA VAL A 287 -5.67 7.58 -12.14
C VAL A 287 -5.13 8.17 -13.43
N GLU A 288 -5.73 9.24 -13.89
CA GLU A 288 -5.21 9.99 -15.03
C GLU A 288 -3.98 10.83 -14.62
N TYR A 289 -2.89 10.67 -15.34
CA TYR A 289 -1.69 11.51 -15.21
C TYR A 289 -1.03 11.71 -16.57
N SER A 290 -0.25 12.79 -16.70
CA SER A 290 0.50 13.05 -17.91
C SER A 290 1.88 12.41 -17.86
N PRO A 291 2.17 11.37 -18.64
CA PRO A 291 3.50 10.76 -18.65
C PRO A 291 4.58 11.66 -19.26
N ASN A 292 4.18 12.77 -19.89
CA ASN A 292 5.09 13.77 -20.48
C ASN A 292 5.15 15.05 -19.65
N ASP A 293 4.60 15.07 -18.44
CA ASP A 293 4.77 16.22 -17.54
C ASP A 293 6.22 16.32 -17.12
N SER A 294 6.78 17.52 -17.25
CA SER A 294 8.17 17.79 -16.84
C SER A 294 8.34 17.79 -15.31
N ALA A 295 7.23 17.74 -14.56
CA ALA A 295 7.19 17.78 -13.10
C ALA A 295 8.19 18.82 -12.55
N PRO A 296 8.04 20.13 -12.88
CA PRO A 296 9.05 21.15 -12.62
C PRO A 296 9.37 21.30 -11.14
N TRP A 297 10.60 21.69 -10.84
CA TRP A 297 11.06 21.95 -9.49
C TRP A 297 12.17 22.99 -9.46
N SER A 298 12.12 23.91 -8.51
CA SER A 298 13.19 24.87 -8.22
C SER A 298 13.59 24.87 -6.74
N TRP A 299 14.84 25.26 -6.48
CA TRP A 299 15.42 25.39 -5.15
C TRP A 299 15.49 26.86 -4.77
N ASP A 300 14.44 27.37 -4.14
CA ASP A 300 14.22 28.77 -3.82
C ASP A 300 13.80 29.01 -2.37
N LEU A 301 14.01 28.02 -1.48
CA LEU A 301 13.72 28.15 -0.07
C LEU A 301 14.92 28.74 0.67
N GLU A 302 14.71 29.80 1.46
CA GLU A 302 15.73 30.36 2.34
C GLU A 302 16.09 29.41 3.50
N PRO A 303 17.30 28.82 3.53
CA PRO A 303 17.64 27.81 4.54
C PRO A 303 17.68 28.36 5.95
N GLU A 304 17.98 29.63 6.10
CA GLU A 304 18.17 30.32 7.39
C GLU A 304 16.88 30.38 8.19
N LEU A 305 15.71 30.43 7.54
CA LEU A 305 14.42 30.44 8.19
C LEU A 305 14.19 29.22 9.07
N PHE A 306 14.66 28.03 8.63
CA PHE A 306 14.56 26.82 9.39
C PHE A 306 15.58 26.68 10.53
N ALA A 307 16.59 27.55 10.57
CA ALA A 307 17.55 27.63 11.66
C ALA A 307 17.12 28.63 12.76
N MET A 308 16.13 29.49 12.47
CA MET A 308 15.56 30.42 13.43
C MET A 308 14.64 29.67 14.42
N ASP A 309 14.60 30.14 15.65
CA ASP A 309 13.69 29.61 16.68
C ASP A 309 12.31 30.29 16.55
N LEU A 310 11.64 30.03 15.45
CA LEU A 310 10.30 30.52 15.14
C LEU A 310 9.25 29.44 15.41
N ASP A 311 8.10 29.83 15.89
CA ASP A 311 6.94 28.94 15.87
C ASP A 311 6.41 28.77 14.43
N TRP A 312 5.43 27.90 14.24
CA TRP A 312 4.96 27.57 12.87
C TRP A 312 4.22 28.71 12.20
N ASP A 313 3.52 29.54 12.96
CA ASP A 313 2.76 30.66 12.43
C ASP A 313 3.70 31.80 12.04
N ASP A 314 4.68 32.10 12.88
CA ASP A 314 5.74 33.08 12.59
C ASP A 314 6.60 32.64 11.41
N LEU A 315 6.96 31.35 11.32
CA LEU A 315 7.70 30.81 10.16
C LEU A 315 6.91 30.98 8.86
N LEU A 316 5.61 30.69 8.88
CA LEU A 316 4.75 30.88 7.71
C LEU A 316 4.66 32.35 7.29
N VAL A 317 4.54 33.26 8.26
CA VAL A 317 4.52 34.70 8.00
C VAL A 317 5.83 35.15 7.36
N GLU A 318 6.97 34.72 7.88
CA GLU A 318 8.29 35.05 7.33
C GLU A 318 8.47 34.50 5.89
N LEU A 319 8.10 33.25 5.66
CA LEU A 319 8.15 32.65 4.29
C LEU A 319 7.33 33.47 3.29
N ARG A 320 6.11 33.86 3.66
CA ARG A 320 5.23 34.67 2.79
C ARG A 320 5.75 36.07 2.55
N GLN A 321 6.37 36.70 3.57
CA GLN A 321 6.90 38.06 3.46
C GLN A 321 8.15 38.15 2.61
N ARG A 322 9.05 37.17 2.73
CA ARG A 322 10.29 37.14 1.96
C ARG A 322 10.05 36.65 0.54
N GLY A 323 9.04 35.76 0.37
CA GLY A 323 8.83 35.10 -0.91
C GLY A 323 9.92 34.08 -1.24
N PRO A 324 9.92 33.52 -2.47
CA PRO A 324 10.97 32.63 -2.93
C PRO A 324 12.33 33.37 -2.98
N ALA A 325 13.40 32.67 -2.63
CA ALA A 325 14.75 33.21 -2.72
C ALA A 325 15.10 33.55 -4.19
N GLU A 326 15.64 34.70 -4.41
CA GLU A 326 16.19 35.08 -5.75
C GLU A 326 17.48 34.29 -5.99
N ASP A 327 17.66 33.75 -7.22
CA ASP A 327 18.85 33.04 -7.68
C ASP A 327 20.15 33.89 -7.66
#